data_d768be8b12435648e496f6878c3f38b8
#
_entry.id   d768be8b12435648e496f6878c3f38b8
#
_cell.length_a   1.000
_cell.length_b   1.000
_cell.length_c   1.000
_cell.angle_alpha   90.00
_cell.angle_beta   90.00
_cell.angle_gamma   90.00
#
_symmetry.space_group_name_H-M   'P 1'
#
loop_
_entity.id
_entity.type
_entity.pdbx_description
1 polymer ?
#
loop_
_entity_poly.entity_id
_entity_poly.type
_entity_poly.pdbx_seq_one_letter_code
_entity_poly.pdbx_strand_id
1 'polypeptide(L)'
;MEKTEITGGKNKNGGRGGLVKNGGLMAKVQKIRAKALKTYYGNPLKDMKLVAITGATGKTTVAHYVHEILKSAGEQVAVLASDQPFKMGMLHKFLSDAWKAGANVVIVTVPAAVLRDNVFYGLPVTIAAMTNFVTSSLKDMTPEEFLESEKTLFDMKPEIVVMNHDDLHYDSFADFRGSLATLDYGQTGKDIKILNSKLYPKGTEATLSVKSDIINVATFVPGETAVSYMACAVAIAEALHTKADDIVNGIAEWQPEE
;
A
#
# COMPACT_ATOMS: atom_id res chain seq x y z
N MET A 1 33.45 -35.97 49.19
CA MET A 1 33.01 -37.28 48.72
C MET A 1 31.55 -37.12 48.36
N GLU A 2 31.15 -37.13 47.17
CA GLU A 2 31.17 -38.01 46.06
C GLU A 2 30.79 -37.22 44.78
N LYS A 3 31.54 -37.38 43.73
CA LYS A 3 31.27 -36.85 42.42
C LYS A 3 30.23 -37.74 41.76
N THR A 4 29.20 -37.15 41.15
CA THR A 4 28.38 -37.86 40.14
C THR A 4 28.41 -37.08 38.87
N GLU A 5 29.11 -37.61 37.87
CA GLU A 5 29.07 -37.20 36.48
C GLU A 5 27.72 -37.58 35.90
N ILE A 6 27.09 -36.62 35.13
CA ILE A 6 26.00 -36.96 34.23
C ILE A 6 26.43 -36.65 32.81
N THR A 7 26.59 -37.74 32.08
CA THR A 7 26.96 -37.85 30.68
C THR A 7 25.99 -37.18 29.71
N GLY A 8 26.55 -36.54 28.70
CA GLY A 8 25.83 -35.85 27.62
C GLY A 8 25.04 -36.80 26.73
N GLY A 9 23.78 -36.44 26.47
CA GLY A 9 22.97 -36.97 25.39
C GLY A 9 23.01 -36.02 24.20
N LYS A 10 23.76 -36.36 23.16
CA LYS A 10 23.70 -35.72 21.86
C LYS A 10 22.39 -36.10 21.16
N ASN A 11 21.45 -35.20 21.08
CA ASN A 11 20.30 -35.38 20.21
C ASN A 11 20.59 -34.70 18.86
N LYS A 12 21.06 -35.50 17.91
CA LYS A 12 21.09 -35.18 16.50
C LYS A 12 19.72 -35.49 15.92
N ASN A 13 18.93 -34.51 15.59
CA ASN A 13 17.92 -34.66 14.55
C ASN A 13 17.92 -33.43 13.68
N GLY A 14 18.58 -33.57 12.55
CA GLY A 14 18.56 -32.67 11.41
C GLY A 14 17.23 -32.77 10.67
N GLY A 15 16.54 -31.66 10.63
CA GLY A 15 15.36 -31.43 9.82
C GLY A 15 15.52 -30.12 9.03
N ARG A 16 16.69 -29.88 8.47
CA ARG A 16 16.89 -28.81 7.48
C ARG A 16 16.94 -29.41 6.09
N GLY A 17 15.80 -29.52 5.41
CA GLY A 17 15.81 -30.10 4.07
C GLY A 17 14.55 -29.94 3.22
N GLY A 18 13.46 -29.29 3.70
CA GLY A 18 12.20 -29.25 2.98
C GLY A 18 11.77 -27.89 2.37
N LEU A 19 12.12 -26.77 2.98
CA LEU A 19 11.57 -25.45 2.58
C LEU A 19 12.32 -24.76 1.45
N VAL A 20 13.58 -25.05 1.21
CA VAL A 20 14.40 -24.29 0.24
C VAL A 20 14.18 -24.73 -1.23
N LYS A 21 13.68 -25.93 -1.48
CA LYS A 21 13.46 -26.42 -2.86
C LYS A 21 12.14 -25.95 -3.49
N ASN A 22 11.12 -25.63 -2.70
CA ASN A 22 9.83 -25.19 -3.24
C ASN A 22 9.80 -23.70 -3.64
N GLY A 23 10.56 -22.83 -2.99
CA GLY A 23 10.61 -21.39 -3.32
C GLY A 23 11.13 -21.12 -4.74
N GLY A 24 12.14 -21.86 -5.19
CA GLY A 24 12.69 -21.69 -6.54
C GLY A 24 11.75 -22.12 -7.67
N LEU A 25 10.94 -23.16 -7.45
CA LEU A 25 9.95 -23.63 -8.44
C LEU A 25 8.77 -22.68 -8.52
N MET A 26 8.24 -22.24 -7.38
CA MET A 26 7.12 -21.29 -7.32
C MET A 26 7.50 -19.94 -7.96
N ALA A 27 8.69 -19.42 -7.69
CA ALA A 27 9.18 -18.20 -8.33
C ALA A 27 9.29 -18.35 -9.85
N LYS A 28 9.76 -19.51 -10.36
CA LYS A 28 9.80 -19.80 -11.80
C LYS A 28 8.40 -19.84 -12.41
N VAL A 29 7.45 -20.48 -11.76
CA VAL A 29 6.04 -20.53 -12.19
C VAL A 29 5.43 -19.13 -12.26
N GLN A 30 5.62 -18.30 -11.23
CA GLN A 30 5.14 -16.92 -11.21
C GLN A 30 5.76 -16.08 -12.35
N LYS A 31 7.06 -16.23 -12.58
CA LYS A 31 7.75 -15.56 -13.70
C LYS A 31 7.17 -15.94 -15.07
N ILE A 32 6.91 -17.24 -15.29
CA ILE A 32 6.29 -17.71 -16.54
C ILE A 32 4.88 -17.14 -16.70
N ARG A 33 4.06 -17.19 -15.64
CA ARG A 33 2.69 -16.66 -15.65
C ARG A 33 2.67 -15.15 -15.92
N ALA A 34 3.48 -14.36 -15.22
CA ALA A 34 3.59 -12.93 -15.42
C ALA A 34 3.99 -12.59 -16.86
N LYS A 35 4.99 -13.33 -17.43
CA LYS A 35 5.40 -13.14 -18.82
C LYS A 35 4.28 -13.47 -19.82
N ALA A 36 3.57 -14.58 -19.61
CA ALA A 36 2.45 -14.98 -20.47
C ALA A 36 1.31 -13.95 -20.43
N LEU A 37 0.93 -13.47 -19.23
CA LEU A 37 -0.11 -12.44 -19.06
C LEU A 37 0.30 -11.10 -19.68
N LYS A 38 1.57 -10.69 -19.50
CA LYS A 38 2.10 -9.48 -20.14
C LYS A 38 2.07 -9.59 -21.67
N THR A 39 2.35 -10.78 -22.24
CA THR A 39 2.25 -10.99 -23.68
C THR A 39 0.80 -10.95 -24.17
N TYR A 40 -0.13 -11.53 -23.41
CA TYR A 40 -1.57 -11.60 -23.77
C TYR A 40 -2.30 -10.26 -23.60
N TYR A 41 -2.07 -9.56 -22.48
CA TYR A 41 -2.75 -8.32 -22.16
C TYR A 41 -1.98 -7.05 -22.60
N GLY A 42 -0.81 -7.19 -23.20
CA GLY A 42 0.08 -6.08 -23.51
C GLY A 42 0.92 -5.63 -22.30
N ASN A 43 1.51 -4.46 -22.41
CA ASN A 43 2.31 -3.83 -21.36
C ASN A 43 1.70 -2.46 -20.97
N PRO A 44 0.49 -2.42 -20.41
CA PRO A 44 -0.25 -1.18 -20.18
C PRO A 44 0.48 -0.20 -19.25
N LEU A 45 1.24 -0.71 -18.27
CA LEU A 45 1.99 0.11 -17.32
C LEU A 45 3.24 0.80 -17.93
N LYS A 46 3.46 0.66 -19.22
CA LYS A 46 4.44 1.50 -19.95
C LYS A 46 3.96 2.95 -20.04
N ASP A 47 2.64 3.14 -20.16
CA ASP A 47 2.00 4.43 -20.41
C ASP A 47 1.11 4.87 -19.24
N MET A 48 1.01 4.07 -18.16
CA MET A 48 0.21 4.36 -16.98
C MET A 48 1.05 4.26 -15.71
N LYS A 49 0.73 5.10 -14.74
CA LYS A 49 1.26 5.00 -13.36
C LYS A 49 0.42 4.02 -12.53
N LEU A 50 1.07 3.13 -11.78
CA LEU A 50 0.40 2.20 -10.87
C LEU A 50 0.60 2.64 -9.42
N VAL A 51 -0.49 2.99 -8.75
CA VAL A 51 -0.56 3.28 -7.32
C VAL A 51 -1.13 2.06 -6.61
N ALA A 52 -0.34 1.41 -5.78
CA ALA A 52 -0.74 0.27 -4.97
C ALA A 52 -0.89 0.69 -3.51
N ILE A 53 -2.10 0.56 -2.96
CA ILE A 53 -2.43 0.97 -1.60
C ILE A 53 -2.69 -0.26 -0.75
N THR A 54 -1.85 -0.49 0.26
CA THR A 54 -1.96 -1.61 1.19
C THR A 54 -2.13 -1.14 2.63
N GLY A 55 -2.17 -2.08 3.56
CA GLY A 55 -2.37 -1.86 4.99
C GLY A 55 -3.63 -2.55 5.53
N ALA A 56 -3.80 -2.51 6.85
CA ALA A 56 -4.87 -3.23 7.53
C ALA A 56 -6.26 -2.63 7.27
N THR A 57 -6.39 -1.30 7.39
CA THR A 57 -7.67 -0.59 7.23
C THR A 57 -7.51 0.67 6.37
N GLY A 58 -8.62 1.23 5.86
CA GLY A 58 -8.64 2.52 5.16
C GLY A 58 -8.19 2.53 3.71
N LYS A 59 -7.74 1.42 3.15
CA LYS A 59 -7.29 1.31 1.74
C LYS A 59 -8.29 1.88 0.73
N THR A 60 -9.54 1.44 0.85
CA THR A 60 -10.64 1.85 -0.05
C THR A 60 -10.94 3.34 0.09
N THR A 61 -10.99 3.86 1.32
CA THR A 61 -11.18 5.29 1.58
C THR A 61 -10.06 6.14 0.96
N VAL A 62 -8.81 5.75 1.19
CA VAL A 62 -7.64 6.42 0.59
C VAL A 62 -7.68 6.36 -0.94
N ALA A 63 -8.03 5.19 -1.51
CA ALA A 63 -8.15 5.04 -2.96
C ALA A 63 -9.19 5.98 -3.57
N HIS A 64 -10.33 6.18 -2.90
CA HIS A 64 -11.36 7.11 -3.34
C HIS A 64 -10.94 8.58 -3.20
N TYR A 65 -10.28 8.96 -2.11
CA TYR A 65 -9.72 10.31 -2.00
C TYR A 65 -8.73 10.58 -3.14
N VAL A 66 -7.79 9.66 -3.38
CA VAL A 66 -6.80 9.82 -4.46
C VAL A 66 -7.50 9.88 -5.83
N HIS A 67 -8.54 9.07 -6.04
CA HIS A 67 -9.33 9.11 -7.28
C HIS A 67 -9.95 10.50 -7.51
N GLU A 68 -10.66 11.06 -6.53
CA GLU A 68 -11.32 12.35 -6.68
C GLU A 68 -10.29 13.51 -6.78
N ILE A 69 -9.18 13.43 -6.04
CA ILE A 69 -8.08 14.39 -6.18
C ILE A 69 -7.54 14.41 -7.62
N LEU A 70 -7.22 13.24 -8.17
CA LEU A 70 -6.65 13.15 -9.50
C LEU A 70 -7.67 13.54 -10.59
N LYS A 71 -8.93 13.21 -10.37
CA LYS A 71 -10.03 13.63 -11.25
C LYS A 71 -10.21 15.16 -11.22
N SER A 72 -10.09 15.80 -10.06
CA SER A 72 -10.07 17.27 -9.94
C SER A 72 -8.89 17.87 -10.72
N ALA A 73 -7.75 17.19 -10.75
CA ALA A 73 -6.57 17.57 -11.53
C ALA A 73 -6.69 17.28 -13.04
N GLY A 74 -7.82 16.70 -13.50
CA GLY A 74 -8.06 16.37 -14.90
C GLY A 74 -7.44 15.06 -15.39
N GLU A 75 -6.96 14.20 -14.48
CA GLU A 75 -6.39 12.92 -14.83
C GLU A 75 -7.48 11.87 -15.15
N GLN A 76 -7.15 10.93 -16.05
CA GLN A 76 -8.01 9.77 -16.34
C GLN A 76 -7.62 8.61 -15.45
N VAL A 77 -8.43 8.31 -14.44
CA VAL A 77 -8.11 7.37 -13.37
C VAL A 77 -8.99 6.14 -13.41
N ALA A 78 -8.40 4.97 -13.28
CA ALA A 78 -9.13 3.72 -13.06
C ALA A 78 -8.83 3.20 -11.65
N VAL A 79 -9.85 2.70 -10.95
CA VAL A 79 -9.73 2.20 -9.57
C VAL A 79 -10.15 0.75 -9.48
N LEU A 80 -9.30 -0.10 -8.92
CA LEU A 80 -9.64 -1.43 -8.45
C LEU A 80 -9.64 -1.41 -6.92
N ALA A 81 -10.77 -1.04 -6.33
CA ALA A 81 -10.97 -1.08 -4.90
C ALA A 81 -11.60 -2.43 -4.51
N SER A 82 -10.83 -3.28 -3.85
CA SER A 82 -11.29 -4.60 -3.41
C SER A 82 -10.69 -4.94 -2.05
N ASP A 83 -11.57 -5.32 -1.12
CA ASP A 83 -11.16 -5.91 0.16
C ASP A 83 -11.06 -7.44 0.07
N GLN A 84 -11.48 -8.02 -1.05
CA GLN A 84 -11.39 -9.45 -1.31
C GLN A 84 -10.14 -9.77 -2.14
N PRO A 85 -9.48 -10.92 -1.86
CA PRO A 85 -8.35 -11.37 -2.66
C PRO A 85 -8.72 -11.57 -4.13
N PHE A 86 -7.84 -11.17 -5.02
CA PHE A 86 -7.98 -11.35 -6.46
C PHE A 86 -6.74 -12.04 -7.06
N LYS A 87 -6.88 -12.55 -8.28
CA LYS A 87 -5.83 -13.31 -8.96
C LYS A 87 -5.06 -12.43 -9.95
N MET A 88 -3.81 -12.83 -10.25
CA MET A 88 -2.93 -12.14 -11.22
C MET A 88 -3.61 -11.90 -12.58
N GLY A 89 -4.34 -12.89 -13.12
CA GLY A 89 -5.05 -12.74 -14.39
C GLY A 89 -6.14 -11.66 -14.38
N MET A 90 -6.87 -11.51 -13.25
CA MET A 90 -7.86 -10.47 -13.06
C MET A 90 -7.17 -9.08 -13.05
N LEU A 91 -6.07 -8.94 -12.32
CA LEU A 91 -5.32 -7.69 -12.27
C LEU A 91 -4.80 -7.29 -13.65
N HIS A 92 -4.16 -8.20 -14.38
CA HIS A 92 -3.68 -7.92 -15.74
C HIS A 92 -4.79 -7.54 -16.71
N LYS A 93 -5.96 -8.22 -16.62
CA LYS A 93 -7.13 -7.86 -17.41
C LYS A 93 -7.60 -6.45 -17.09
N PHE A 94 -7.75 -6.13 -15.80
CA PHE A 94 -8.16 -4.79 -15.36
C PHE A 94 -7.19 -3.71 -15.86
N LEU A 95 -5.88 -3.92 -15.72
CA LEU A 95 -4.86 -2.98 -16.21
C LEU A 95 -4.98 -2.76 -17.74
N SER A 96 -5.21 -3.84 -18.50
CA SER A 96 -5.39 -3.74 -19.95
C SER A 96 -6.66 -3.00 -20.34
N ASP A 97 -7.77 -3.25 -19.64
CA ASP A 97 -9.05 -2.59 -19.89
C ASP A 97 -8.97 -1.10 -19.53
N ALA A 98 -8.35 -0.75 -18.41
CA ALA A 98 -8.10 0.64 -17.99
C ALA A 98 -7.26 1.41 -19.03
N TRP A 99 -6.19 0.80 -19.52
CA TRP A 99 -5.34 1.39 -20.55
C TRP A 99 -6.10 1.64 -21.85
N LYS A 100 -6.90 0.68 -22.32
CA LYS A 100 -7.76 0.83 -23.50
C LYS A 100 -8.82 1.90 -23.33
N ALA A 101 -9.28 2.13 -22.09
CA ALA A 101 -10.21 3.20 -21.75
C ALA A 101 -9.53 4.58 -21.63
N GLY A 102 -8.21 4.66 -21.81
CA GLY A 102 -7.45 5.92 -21.80
C GLY A 102 -6.98 6.34 -20.40
N ALA A 103 -7.02 5.46 -19.40
CA ALA A 103 -6.49 5.79 -18.09
C ALA A 103 -4.97 6.04 -18.15
N ASN A 104 -4.51 7.04 -17.42
CA ASN A 104 -3.08 7.36 -17.26
C ASN A 104 -2.60 7.07 -15.82
N VAL A 105 -3.53 6.91 -14.87
CA VAL A 105 -3.25 6.45 -13.52
C VAL A 105 -4.19 5.31 -13.16
N VAL A 106 -3.64 4.28 -12.52
CA VAL A 106 -4.41 3.17 -11.98
C VAL A 106 -4.15 3.04 -10.49
N ILE A 107 -5.22 3.03 -9.72
CA ILE A 107 -5.19 2.84 -8.27
C ILE A 107 -5.69 1.43 -7.96
N VAL A 108 -4.92 0.67 -7.19
CA VAL A 108 -5.29 -0.68 -6.76
C VAL A 108 -5.17 -0.79 -5.25
N THR A 109 -6.28 -1.13 -4.57
CA THR A 109 -6.20 -1.55 -3.17
C THR A 109 -5.73 -3.00 -3.10
N VAL A 110 -4.74 -3.26 -2.24
CA VAL A 110 -4.02 -4.55 -2.21
C VAL A 110 -4.21 -5.21 -0.86
N PRO A 111 -5.12 -6.18 -0.73
CA PRO A 111 -5.19 -7.02 0.47
C PRO A 111 -3.88 -7.81 0.68
N ALA A 112 -3.45 -8.03 1.93
CA ALA A 112 -2.24 -8.76 2.26
C ALA A 112 -2.18 -10.17 1.64
N ALA A 113 -3.33 -10.86 1.51
CA ALA A 113 -3.41 -12.15 0.84
C ALA A 113 -2.99 -12.10 -0.64
N VAL A 114 -3.24 -10.97 -1.33
CA VAL A 114 -2.82 -10.74 -2.72
C VAL A 114 -1.30 -10.61 -2.81
N LEU A 115 -0.68 -9.96 -1.81
CA LEU A 115 0.77 -9.83 -1.70
C LEU A 115 1.41 -11.17 -1.37
N ARG A 116 0.89 -11.89 -0.37
CA ARG A 116 1.35 -13.25 -0.03
C ARG A 116 1.34 -14.18 -1.24
N ASP A 117 0.32 -14.08 -2.09
CA ASP A 117 0.16 -14.90 -3.29
C ASP A 117 0.98 -14.38 -4.50
N ASN A 118 1.79 -13.33 -4.30
CA ASN A 118 2.65 -12.70 -5.32
C ASN A 118 1.90 -12.29 -6.60
N VAL A 119 0.69 -11.79 -6.46
CA VAL A 119 -0.17 -11.40 -7.61
C VAL A 119 0.43 -10.23 -8.39
N PHE A 120 1.19 -9.36 -7.73
CA PHE A 120 1.86 -8.20 -8.33
C PHE A 120 3.23 -8.53 -8.96
N TYR A 121 3.66 -9.78 -8.94
CA TYR A 121 4.99 -10.18 -9.41
C TYR A 121 5.29 -9.64 -10.82
N GLY A 122 6.37 -8.86 -10.92
CA GLY A 122 6.87 -8.32 -12.20
C GLY A 122 6.09 -7.11 -12.76
N LEU A 123 5.17 -6.54 -12.00
CA LEU A 123 4.54 -5.26 -12.33
C LEU A 123 5.43 -4.10 -11.83
N PRO A 124 5.68 -3.06 -12.65
CA PRO A 124 6.30 -1.84 -12.19
C PRO A 124 5.30 -1.06 -11.35
N VAL A 125 5.56 -0.93 -10.05
CA VAL A 125 4.77 -0.12 -9.13
C VAL A 125 5.38 1.27 -9.07
N THR A 126 4.60 2.31 -9.40
CA THR A 126 5.06 3.70 -9.31
C THR A 126 5.03 4.15 -7.86
N ILE A 127 3.90 3.96 -7.18
CA ILE A 127 3.73 4.33 -5.77
C ILE A 127 3.23 3.12 -5.00
N ALA A 128 3.93 2.76 -3.92
CA ALA A 128 3.46 1.84 -2.91
C ALA A 128 3.13 2.63 -1.64
N ALA A 129 1.86 2.61 -1.24
CA ALA A 129 1.39 3.32 -0.05
C ALA A 129 0.89 2.34 1.01
N MET A 130 1.29 2.53 2.27
CA MET A 130 0.81 1.78 3.41
C MET A 130 -0.02 2.69 4.32
N THR A 131 -1.27 2.31 4.55
CA THR A 131 -2.18 3.10 5.38
C THR A 131 -1.90 2.94 6.87
N ASN A 132 -1.85 1.71 7.35
CA ASN A 132 -1.58 1.39 8.75
C ASN A 132 -1.35 -0.11 8.96
N PHE A 133 -0.86 -0.44 10.17
CA PHE A 133 -0.71 -1.79 10.67
C PHE A 133 -1.56 -1.95 11.95
N VAL A 134 -2.78 -2.42 11.81
CA VAL A 134 -3.71 -2.62 12.94
C VAL A 134 -3.96 -4.11 13.15
N THR A 135 -3.33 -4.70 14.15
CA THR A 135 -3.39 -6.14 14.41
C THR A 135 -4.79 -6.66 14.75
N SER A 136 -5.61 -5.84 15.39
CA SER A 136 -6.99 -6.22 15.76
C SER A 136 -7.93 -6.40 14.56
N SER A 137 -7.54 -5.92 13.36
CA SER A 137 -8.31 -6.07 12.12
C SER A 137 -7.91 -7.29 11.30
N LEU A 138 -6.86 -8.01 11.70
CA LEU A 138 -6.37 -9.20 11.00
C LEU A 138 -7.25 -10.41 11.33
N LYS A 139 -7.96 -10.94 10.34
CA LYS A 139 -8.90 -12.08 10.54
C LYS A 139 -8.24 -13.44 10.30
N ASP A 140 -7.38 -13.55 9.27
CA ASP A 140 -6.88 -14.81 8.74
C ASP A 140 -5.35 -14.85 8.61
N MET A 141 -4.65 -13.96 9.31
CA MET A 141 -3.18 -13.87 9.32
C MET A 141 -2.67 -13.52 10.71
N THR A 142 -1.50 -14.04 11.06
CA THR A 142 -0.77 -13.52 12.22
C THR A 142 -0.16 -12.14 11.90
N PRO A 143 0.18 -11.34 12.92
CA PRO A 143 0.87 -10.07 12.69
C PRO A 143 2.17 -10.21 11.89
N GLU A 144 2.93 -11.28 12.13
CA GLU A 144 4.18 -11.58 11.42
C GLU A 144 3.93 -11.93 9.96
N GLU A 145 2.93 -12.77 9.66
CA GLU A 145 2.53 -13.12 8.29
C GLU A 145 2.04 -11.89 7.53
N PHE A 146 1.30 -11.01 8.20
CA PHE A 146 0.85 -9.75 7.61
C PHE A 146 2.05 -8.87 7.27
N LEU A 147 2.96 -8.63 8.22
CA LEU A 147 4.15 -7.81 8.02
C LEU A 147 5.01 -8.32 6.85
N GLU A 148 5.27 -9.62 6.80
CA GLU A 148 6.05 -10.22 5.71
C GLU A 148 5.32 -10.14 4.36
N SER A 149 3.99 -10.23 4.37
CA SER A 149 3.20 -10.02 3.15
C SER A 149 3.32 -8.58 2.65
N GLU A 150 3.17 -7.59 3.54
CA GLU A 150 3.30 -6.17 3.22
C GLU A 150 4.68 -5.84 2.64
N LYS A 151 5.76 -6.37 3.21
CA LYS A 151 7.13 -6.18 2.73
C LYS A 151 7.31 -6.60 1.27
N THR A 152 6.55 -7.59 0.78
CA THR A 152 6.66 -8.04 -0.62
C THR A 152 6.33 -6.94 -1.63
N LEU A 153 5.45 -5.99 -1.29
CA LEU A 153 5.14 -4.84 -2.14
C LEU A 153 6.35 -3.90 -2.28
N PHE A 154 7.07 -3.68 -1.18
CA PHE A 154 8.25 -2.81 -1.16
C PHE A 154 9.48 -3.48 -1.77
N ASP A 155 9.58 -4.81 -1.69
CA ASP A 155 10.59 -5.61 -2.40
C ASP A 155 10.51 -5.47 -3.93
N MET A 156 9.35 -5.08 -4.46
CA MET A 156 9.19 -4.80 -5.89
C MET A 156 9.89 -3.51 -6.33
N LYS A 157 10.48 -2.77 -5.40
CA LYS A 157 11.20 -1.52 -5.63
C LYS A 157 10.33 -0.48 -6.34
N PRO A 158 9.23 -0.04 -5.73
CA PRO A 158 8.43 1.06 -6.25
C PRO A 158 9.30 2.33 -6.40
N GLU A 159 8.90 3.23 -7.28
CA GLU A 159 9.62 4.49 -7.46
C GLU A 159 9.51 5.36 -6.21
N ILE A 160 8.33 5.38 -5.57
CA ILE A 160 8.05 6.14 -4.35
C ILE A 160 7.30 5.25 -3.36
N VAL A 161 7.69 5.36 -2.09
CA VAL A 161 7.02 4.74 -0.95
C VAL A 161 6.31 5.82 -0.14
N VAL A 162 5.04 5.58 0.21
CA VAL A 162 4.26 6.45 1.11
C VAL A 162 3.95 5.68 2.39
N MET A 163 4.38 6.22 3.54
CA MET A 163 4.29 5.51 4.83
C MET A 163 3.77 6.40 5.95
N ASN A 164 3.00 5.79 6.85
CA ASN A 164 2.58 6.44 8.08
C ASN A 164 3.71 6.43 9.11
N HIS A 165 4.27 7.60 9.41
CA HIS A 165 5.34 7.75 10.40
C HIS A 165 4.89 7.49 11.84
N ASP A 166 3.60 7.62 12.12
CA ASP A 166 3.03 7.38 13.46
C ASP A 166 2.70 5.90 13.70
N ASP A 167 2.89 5.02 12.69
CA ASP A 167 2.62 3.59 12.83
C ASP A 167 3.70 2.90 13.66
N LEU A 168 3.30 2.06 14.61
CA LEU A 168 4.22 1.32 15.50
C LEU A 168 5.20 0.42 14.74
N HIS A 169 4.87 0.02 13.53
CA HIS A 169 5.72 -0.84 12.69
C HIS A 169 6.52 -0.06 11.64
N TYR A 170 6.49 1.28 11.69
CA TYR A 170 7.23 2.12 10.76
C TYR A 170 8.71 1.72 10.65
N ASP A 171 9.37 1.43 11.78
CA ASP A 171 10.77 1.01 11.80
C ASP A 171 11.03 -0.39 11.22
N SER A 172 10.00 -1.24 11.15
CA SER A 172 10.10 -2.55 10.50
C SER A 172 10.35 -2.47 8.99
N PHE A 173 10.18 -1.28 8.41
CA PHE A 173 10.41 -0.96 6.99
C PHE A 173 11.67 -0.09 6.77
N ALA A 174 12.56 0.01 7.77
CA ALA A 174 13.75 0.88 7.72
C ALA A 174 14.65 0.62 6.50
N ASP A 175 14.85 -0.65 6.13
CA ASP A 175 15.70 -1.05 5.01
C ASP A 175 15.14 -0.55 3.66
N PHE A 176 13.83 -0.54 3.50
CA PHE A 176 13.18 -0.02 2.29
C PHE A 176 13.26 1.49 2.23
N ARG A 177 13.01 2.19 3.34
CA ARG A 177 13.09 3.66 3.43
C ARG A 177 14.49 4.19 3.12
N GLY A 178 15.53 3.45 3.47
CA GLY A 178 16.92 3.82 3.16
C GLY A 178 17.31 3.66 1.70
N SER A 179 16.55 2.87 0.91
CA SER A 179 16.87 2.50 -0.46
C SER A 179 15.91 3.05 -1.52
N LEU A 180 14.75 3.58 -1.11
CA LEU A 180 13.68 4.08 -2.00
C LEU A 180 13.35 5.54 -1.65
N ALA A 181 12.85 6.30 -2.63
CA ALA A 181 12.25 7.60 -2.36
C ALA A 181 11.03 7.41 -1.46
N THR A 182 11.00 8.08 -0.31
CA THR A 182 9.94 7.91 0.70
C THR A 182 9.31 9.25 1.01
N LEU A 183 7.98 9.28 1.09
CA LEU A 183 7.18 10.37 1.65
C LEU A 183 6.51 9.87 2.92
N ASP A 184 6.84 10.52 4.03
CA ASP A 184 6.29 10.19 5.34
C ASP A 184 5.11 11.11 5.66
N TYR A 185 4.02 10.54 6.17
CA TYR A 185 2.88 11.31 6.66
C TYR A 185 2.53 10.96 8.10
N GLY A 186 1.87 11.87 8.80
CA GLY A 186 1.42 11.67 10.19
C GLY A 186 1.59 12.91 11.05
N GLN A 187 1.32 12.80 12.35
CA GLN A 187 1.57 13.88 13.33
C GLN A 187 3.07 14.15 13.47
N THR A 188 3.86 13.11 13.36
CA THR A 188 5.33 13.14 13.39
C THR A 188 5.95 13.02 11.99
N GLY A 189 5.12 12.96 10.93
CA GLY A 189 5.55 12.92 9.53
C GLY A 189 6.40 14.13 9.14
N LYS A 190 7.33 13.92 8.22
CA LYS A 190 8.27 14.97 7.77
C LYS A 190 7.77 15.68 6.53
N ASP A 191 7.14 14.94 5.61
CA ASP A 191 6.71 15.45 4.30
C ASP A 191 5.28 15.97 4.36
N ILE A 192 4.37 15.18 4.95
CA ILE A 192 2.98 15.57 5.19
C ILE A 192 2.72 15.50 6.69
N LYS A 193 2.69 16.65 7.34
CA LYS A 193 2.51 16.73 8.78
C LYS A 193 1.09 17.13 9.14
N ILE A 194 0.46 16.35 10.01
CA ILE A 194 -0.85 16.68 10.60
C ILE A 194 -0.61 17.70 11.71
N LEU A 195 -1.07 18.93 11.51
CA LEU A 195 -0.91 20.03 12.47
C LEU A 195 -2.07 20.11 13.45
N ASN A 196 -3.30 19.93 12.95
CA ASN A 196 -4.53 20.01 13.75
C ASN A 196 -5.66 19.25 13.07
N SER A 197 -6.67 18.86 13.85
CA SER A 197 -7.92 18.28 13.32
C SER A 197 -9.12 18.69 14.13
N LYS A 198 -10.29 18.69 13.49
CA LYS A 198 -11.59 18.88 14.12
C LYS A 198 -12.52 17.76 13.68
N LEU A 199 -13.10 17.08 14.65
CA LEU A 199 -14.00 15.96 14.44
C LEU A 199 -15.45 16.41 14.59
N TYR A 200 -16.26 16.05 13.60
CA TYR A 200 -17.70 16.33 13.59
C TYR A 200 -18.49 15.02 13.45
N PRO A 201 -19.76 14.98 13.84
CA PRO A 201 -20.58 13.76 13.70
C PRO A 201 -20.72 13.25 12.25
N LYS A 202 -20.59 14.15 11.26
CA LYS A 202 -20.76 13.84 9.84
C LYS A 202 -19.53 14.19 8.99
N GLY A 203 -18.35 14.26 9.60
CA GLY A 203 -17.16 14.60 8.84
C GLY A 203 -15.96 14.93 9.71
N THR A 204 -14.86 15.23 9.07
CA THR A 204 -13.58 15.56 9.71
C THR A 204 -12.87 16.64 8.92
N GLU A 205 -12.31 17.62 9.61
CA GLU A 205 -11.41 18.63 9.05
C GLU A 205 -9.99 18.39 9.56
N ALA A 206 -9.00 18.65 8.72
CA ALA A 206 -7.59 18.61 9.11
C ALA A 206 -6.82 19.77 8.49
N THR A 207 -5.86 20.30 9.26
CA THR A 207 -4.84 21.22 8.77
C THR A 207 -3.53 20.44 8.59
N LEU A 208 -3.02 20.40 7.38
CA LEU A 208 -1.83 19.67 7.02
C LEU A 208 -0.73 20.63 6.54
N SER A 209 0.51 20.39 6.94
CA SER A 209 1.69 21.00 6.32
C SER A 209 2.19 20.06 5.26
N VAL A 210 2.32 20.58 4.04
CA VAL A 210 2.81 19.86 2.85
C VAL A 210 4.02 20.62 2.34
N LYS A 211 5.22 20.09 2.56
CA LYS A 211 6.49 20.83 2.33
C LYS A 211 6.49 22.18 3.07
N SER A 212 6.38 23.30 2.34
CA SER A 212 6.34 24.65 2.89
C SER A 212 4.93 25.24 2.99
N ASP A 213 3.93 24.56 2.43
CA ASP A 213 2.56 25.05 2.34
C ASP A 213 1.68 24.46 3.45
N ILE A 214 0.65 25.20 3.83
CA ILE A 214 -0.39 24.75 4.75
C ILE A 214 -1.70 24.65 3.99
N ILE A 215 -2.29 23.45 4.00
CA ILE A 215 -3.59 23.21 3.40
C ILE A 215 -4.62 22.78 4.44
N ASN A 216 -5.88 23.17 4.24
CA ASN A 216 -7.00 22.70 5.03
C ASN A 216 -7.83 21.75 4.18
N VAL A 217 -8.01 20.54 4.65
CA VAL A 217 -8.80 19.50 3.98
C VAL A 217 -9.99 19.11 4.85
N ALA A 218 -11.10 18.77 4.20
CA ALA A 218 -12.32 18.34 4.87
C ALA A 218 -12.94 17.14 4.14
N THR A 219 -13.54 16.24 4.92
CA THR A 219 -14.20 15.03 4.39
C THR A 219 -15.51 14.76 5.12
N PHE A 220 -16.42 14.04 4.48
CA PHE A 220 -17.64 13.52 5.08
C PHE A 220 -17.42 12.24 5.91
N VAL A 221 -16.21 11.71 5.96
CA VAL A 221 -15.85 10.57 6.83
C VAL A 221 -15.58 11.06 8.24
N PRO A 222 -16.35 10.62 9.26
CA PRO A 222 -16.13 11.04 10.64
C PRO A 222 -14.99 10.25 11.31
N GLY A 223 -14.36 10.88 12.32
CA GLY A 223 -13.43 10.22 13.24
C GLY A 223 -11.95 10.45 12.95
N GLU A 224 -11.12 10.12 13.95
CA GLU A 224 -9.67 10.36 13.90
C GLU A 224 -8.96 9.63 12.77
N THR A 225 -9.40 8.43 12.43
CA THR A 225 -8.80 7.65 11.33
C THR A 225 -8.92 8.35 9.99
N ALA A 226 -9.97 9.16 9.78
CA ALA A 226 -10.15 9.94 8.56
C ALA A 226 -9.02 10.95 8.35
N VAL A 227 -8.46 11.51 9.44
CA VAL A 227 -7.32 12.45 9.38
C VAL A 227 -6.10 11.75 8.76
N SER A 228 -5.77 10.55 9.23
CA SER A 228 -4.66 9.76 8.71
C SER A 228 -4.89 9.34 7.26
N TYR A 229 -6.13 9.00 6.88
CA TYR A 229 -6.46 8.63 5.50
C TYR A 229 -6.36 9.82 4.53
N MET A 230 -6.80 11.02 4.97
CA MET A 230 -6.59 12.25 4.19
C MET A 230 -5.09 12.55 4.02
N ALA A 231 -4.30 12.44 5.10
CA ALA A 231 -2.86 12.68 5.03
C ALA A 231 -2.14 11.67 4.10
N CYS A 232 -2.55 10.40 4.12
CA CYS A 232 -2.05 9.38 3.18
C CYS A 232 -2.40 9.74 1.73
N ALA A 233 -3.64 10.14 1.45
CA ALA A 233 -4.07 10.53 0.12
C ALA A 233 -3.32 11.78 -0.38
N VAL A 234 -3.09 12.76 0.49
CA VAL A 234 -2.28 13.95 0.19
C VAL A 234 -0.85 13.56 -0.15
N ALA A 235 -0.23 12.63 0.60
CA ALA A 235 1.11 12.14 0.31
C ALA A 235 1.20 11.44 -1.06
N ILE A 236 0.20 10.64 -1.42
CA ILE A 236 0.12 10.00 -2.76
C ILE A 236 -0.05 11.06 -3.85
N ALA A 237 -0.93 12.04 -3.65
CA ALA A 237 -1.18 13.13 -4.60
C ALA A 237 0.09 14.00 -4.79
N GLU A 238 0.79 14.30 -3.70
CA GLU A 238 2.07 15.02 -3.73
C GLU A 238 3.14 14.23 -4.51
N ALA A 239 3.21 12.90 -4.33
CA ALA A 239 4.09 12.02 -5.10
C ALA A 239 3.77 12.05 -6.61
N LEU A 240 2.53 12.35 -6.97
CA LEU A 240 2.06 12.51 -8.36
C LEU A 240 2.17 13.95 -8.87
N HIS A 241 2.68 14.88 -8.05
CA HIS A 241 2.83 16.31 -8.33
C HIS A 241 1.50 17.05 -8.58
N THR A 242 0.45 16.66 -7.85
CA THR A 242 -0.87 17.28 -7.91
C THR A 242 -0.86 18.61 -7.16
N LYS A 243 -1.57 19.62 -7.68
CA LYS A 243 -1.65 20.94 -7.07
C LYS A 243 -2.48 20.93 -5.79
N ALA A 244 -2.15 21.82 -4.85
CA ALA A 244 -2.84 21.92 -3.57
C ALA A 244 -4.36 22.16 -3.71
N ASP A 245 -4.78 23.00 -4.65
CA ASP A 245 -6.21 23.28 -4.89
C ASP A 245 -6.97 22.02 -5.34
N ASP A 246 -6.38 21.22 -6.22
CA ASP A 246 -6.96 19.95 -6.69
C ASP A 246 -7.05 18.92 -5.58
N ILE A 247 -6.05 18.91 -4.67
CA ILE A 247 -6.04 18.05 -3.49
C ILE A 247 -7.19 18.41 -2.54
N VAL A 248 -7.32 19.68 -2.22
CA VAL A 248 -8.37 20.17 -1.30
C VAL A 248 -9.76 19.90 -1.87
N ASN A 249 -9.97 20.24 -3.14
CA ASN A 249 -11.25 20.04 -3.81
C ASN A 249 -11.61 18.55 -3.90
N GLY A 250 -10.68 17.70 -4.33
CA GLY A 250 -10.95 16.29 -4.52
C GLY A 250 -11.29 15.56 -3.22
N ILE A 251 -10.63 15.86 -2.10
CA ILE A 251 -10.99 15.26 -0.80
C ILE A 251 -12.41 15.66 -0.38
N ALA A 252 -12.79 16.92 -0.63
CA ALA A 252 -14.10 17.44 -0.25
C ALA A 252 -15.26 16.90 -1.12
N GLU A 253 -14.97 16.46 -2.35
CA GLU A 253 -16.01 15.95 -3.26
C GLU A 253 -16.46 14.52 -2.93
N TRP A 254 -15.61 13.70 -2.32
CA TRP A 254 -15.96 12.32 -2.05
C TRP A 254 -16.89 12.15 -0.85
N GLN A 255 -17.99 11.45 -1.09
CA GLN A 255 -18.96 11.06 -0.05
C GLN A 255 -19.03 9.52 0.00
N PRO A 256 -18.85 8.90 1.19
CA PRO A 256 -19.07 7.46 1.33
C PRO A 256 -20.53 7.11 1.00
N GLU A 257 -20.72 5.99 0.31
CA GLU A 257 -22.07 5.42 0.12
C GLU A 257 -22.65 5.04 1.48
N GLU A 258 -23.94 5.35 1.73
CA GLU A 258 -24.66 5.03 2.98
C GLU A 258 -24.88 3.52 3.18
#